data_944eec4c2f88ce9524bdc818bdd1e363
#
_entry.id   944eec4c2f88ce9524bdc818bdd1e363
#
_cell.length_a   1.000
_cell.length_b   1.000
_cell.length_c   1.000
_cell.angle_alpha   90.00
_cell.angle_beta   90.00
_cell.angle_gamma   90.00
#
_symmetry.space_group_name_H-M   'P 1'
#
loop_
_entity.id
_entity.type
_entity.pdbx_description
1 polymer ?
#
loop_
_entity_poly.entity_id
_entity_poly.type
_entity_poly.pdbx_seq_one_letter_code
_entity_poly.pdbx_strand_id
1 'polypeptide(L)'
;MDSPICLVENADGELHVVPGAIKYLMGLNQQVVVVAVVGLYRTGKSYLMNKLAGKRKDIDLGFALGATIQSKTKGIWMWCVPHPEKRHHTLVLLDTEGLGDVEKGDSKNDAWIFSLAILLSSTLVYNSRGTIDNQAVENLQYVSELTERIKVNSSSAASSSNDDEEGGDTQFVQFFPNFVWAVRDFTLLLEIDGRNVTEDEYLEHSLELRKGRGKKNLMYNLPRECIRNYFPSRKCFAFPTPTTPANMPHLDSMDEADLCESFRKVADTFCRFIFQESRTKTVKGGHKVTGRMLGHLVKTYVETIAKGSVPCLENAVLAMAQIENQAAVDEGQAVYQRGMEEVKALFPVDMGQISDHHLRSDHQATQAFMKRSFKDENGDFLKALAVAIAKHYADLLIQNEDASEKKCVALLEKLSAPMAQKIKEGIYATPGGYELYCSHHDNMVAQYRAEPDKGVRAEEILEQFLREKTLEKNSILQADKKLTENEKKIHGMAHSRTWKRSGAVC
;
A
#
# COMPACT_ATOMS: atom_id res chain seq x y z
N MET A 1 -17.18 -7.85 -1.96
CA MET A 1 -18.11 -7.14 -2.89
C MET A 1 -19.41 -7.91 -2.92
N ASP A 2 -20.53 -7.21 -2.93
CA ASP A 2 -21.86 -7.86 -2.92
C ASP A 2 -22.27 -8.31 -4.35
N SER A 3 -21.75 -7.62 -5.37
CA SER A 3 -22.00 -7.91 -6.78
C SER A 3 -20.81 -7.57 -7.65
N PRO A 4 -20.72 -8.13 -8.87
CA PRO A 4 -19.70 -7.74 -9.84
C PRO A 4 -19.83 -6.28 -10.27
N ILE A 5 -18.69 -5.66 -10.57
CA ILE A 5 -18.61 -4.31 -11.14
C ILE A 5 -17.77 -4.32 -12.42
N CYS A 6 -18.04 -3.39 -13.33
CA CYS A 6 -17.20 -3.21 -14.51
C CYS A 6 -15.83 -2.67 -14.06
N LEU A 7 -14.74 -3.34 -14.47
CA LEU A 7 -13.36 -2.94 -14.21
C LEU A 7 -12.79 -2.14 -15.39
N VAL A 8 -13.00 -2.67 -16.59
CA VAL A 8 -12.57 -2.05 -17.85
C VAL A 8 -13.76 -2.02 -18.78
N GLU A 9 -14.21 -0.84 -19.11
CA GLU A 9 -15.30 -0.62 -20.06
C GLU A 9 -14.75 -0.59 -21.48
N ASN A 10 -15.47 -1.25 -22.39
CA ASN A 10 -15.21 -1.16 -23.83
C ASN A 10 -16.31 -0.28 -24.44
N ALA A 11 -15.99 0.99 -24.69
CA ALA A 11 -16.90 1.97 -25.27
C ALA A 11 -16.31 2.53 -26.56
N ASP A 12 -17.09 2.51 -27.63
CA ASP A 12 -16.72 3.08 -28.94
C ASP A 12 -15.37 2.60 -29.51
N GLY A 13 -14.97 1.36 -29.17
CA GLY A 13 -13.71 0.78 -29.60
C GLY A 13 -12.51 1.16 -28.74
N GLU A 14 -12.71 1.87 -27.63
CA GLU A 14 -11.65 2.22 -26.67
C GLU A 14 -11.88 1.57 -25.31
N LEU A 15 -10.78 1.20 -24.65
CA LEU A 15 -10.79 0.62 -23.31
C LEU A 15 -10.57 1.69 -22.27
N HIS A 16 -11.50 1.80 -21.33
CA HIS A 16 -11.45 2.76 -20.24
C HIS A 16 -11.53 2.06 -18.88
N VAL A 17 -10.72 2.51 -17.95
CA VAL A 17 -10.75 2.03 -16.57
C VAL A 17 -11.92 2.67 -15.84
N VAL A 18 -12.71 1.88 -15.13
CA VAL A 18 -13.83 2.39 -14.32
C VAL A 18 -13.31 2.86 -12.95
N PRO A 19 -13.41 4.18 -12.64
CA PRO A 19 -12.79 4.73 -11.43
C PRO A 19 -13.26 4.09 -10.12
N GLY A 20 -14.55 3.72 -10.04
CA GLY A 20 -15.13 3.06 -8.87
C GLY A 20 -14.51 1.69 -8.59
N ALA A 21 -14.21 0.89 -9.62
CA ALA A 21 -13.56 -0.40 -9.52
C ALA A 21 -12.10 -0.26 -9.05
N ILE A 22 -11.37 0.72 -9.59
CA ILE A 22 -10.01 1.00 -9.14
C ILE A 22 -9.99 1.47 -7.70
N LYS A 23 -10.90 2.35 -7.30
CA LYS A 23 -11.01 2.79 -5.89
C LYS A 23 -11.23 1.62 -4.94
N TYR A 24 -12.05 0.65 -5.33
CA TYR A 24 -12.24 -0.57 -4.56
C TYR A 24 -10.94 -1.37 -4.41
N LEU A 25 -10.26 -1.65 -5.53
CA LEU A 25 -8.97 -2.36 -5.51
C LEU A 25 -7.90 -1.64 -4.68
N MET A 26 -7.81 -0.30 -4.78
CA MET A 26 -6.88 0.51 -4.01
C MET A 26 -7.10 0.40 -2.49
N GLY A 27 -8.32 0.12 -2.05
CA GLY A 27 -8.65 -0.14 -0.63
C GLY A 27 -8.31 -1.56 -0.17
N LEU A 28 -7.98 -2.48 -1.08
CA LEU A 28 -7.80 -3.90 -0.77
C LEU A 28 -6.31 -4.23 -0.52
N ASN A 29 -5.95 -4.43 0.75
CA ASN A 29 -4.58 -4.72 1.18
C ASN A 29 -4.21 -6.22 1.13
N GLN A 30 -5.19 -7.10 0.97
CA GLN A 30 -4.98 -8.54 0.92
C GLN A 30 -4.29 -8.95 -0.37
N GLN A 31 -3.50 -10.03 -0.31
CA GLN A 31 -2.95 -10.68 -1.49
C GLN A 31 -4.08 -11.25 -2.35
N VAL A 32 -3.89 -11.23 -3.67
CA VAL A 32 -4.94 -11.63 -4.61
C VAL A 32 -4.57 -12.89 -5.39
N VAL A 33 -5.57 -13.75 -5.57
CA VAL A 33 -5.58 -14.82 -6.57
C VAL A 33 -6.51 -14.33 -7.67
N VAL A 34 -6.00 -14.16 -8.88
CA VAL A 34 -6.78 -13.58 -9.99
C VAL A 34 -7.08 -14.66 -11.02
N VAL A 35 -8.35 -14.95 -11.23
CA VAL A 35 -8.83 -15.91 -12.22
C VAL A 35 -9.59 -15.15 -13.31
N ALA A 36 -9.10 -15.20 -14.54
CA ALA A 36 -9.76 -14.60 -15.68
C ALA A 36 -10.35 -15.66 -16.60
N VAL A 37 -11.54 -15.43 -17.12
CA VAL A 37 -12.14 -16.28 -18.16
C VAL A 37 -12.23 -15.52 -19.49
N VAL A 38 -11.72 -16.14 -20.54
CA VAL A 38 -11.77 -15.65 -21.92
C VAL A 38 -12.34 -16.72 -22.86
N GLY A 39 -12.80 -16.34 -24.05
CA GLY A 39 -13.29 -17.26 -25.05
C GLY A 39 -14.48 -16.70 -25.78
N LEU A 40 -15.01 -17.49 -26.74
CA LEU A 40 -16.10 -17.08 -27.59
C LEU A 40 -17.33 -16.62 -26.78
N TYR A 41 -18.11 -15.73 -27.37
CA TYR A 41 -19.37 -15.30 -26.79
C TYR A 41 -20.32 -16.49 -26.62
N ARG A 42 -21.20 -16.47 -25.62
CA ARG A 42 -22.23 -17.49 -25.32
C ARG A 42 -21.73 -18.90 -25.03
N THR A 43 -20.54 -19.01 -24.53
CA THR A 43 -19.98 -20.31 -24.12
C THR A 43 -20.11 -20.59 -22.61
N GLY A 44 -20.87 -19.75 -21.84
CA GLY A 44 -21.10 -19.94 -20.42
C GLY A 44 -19.93 -19.51 -19.52
N LYS A 45 -19.13 -18.51 -19.94
CA LYS A 45 -18.06 -17.91 -19.12
C LYS A 45 -18.57 -17.38 -17.77
N SER A 46 -19.56 -16.50 -17.84
CA SER A 46 -20.19 -15.88 -16.65
C SER A 46 -20.78 -16.90 -15.68
N TYR A 47 -21.29 -18.04 -16.18
CA TYR A 47 -21.74 -19.16 -15.34
C TYR A 47 -20.58 -19.74 -14.50
N LEU A 48 -19.43 -20.01 -15.12
CA LEU A 48 -18.26 -20.53 -14.39
C LEU A 48 -17.78 -19.53 -13.33
N MET A 49 -17.77 -18.24 -13.65
CA MET A 49 -17.39 -17.20 -12.70
C MET A 49 -18.38 -17.09 -11.53
N ASN A 50 -19.68 -17.17 -11.79
CA ASN A 50 -20.70 -17.20 -10.75
C ASN A 50 -20.56 -18.43 -9.83
N LYS A 51 -20.25 -19.58 -10.40
CA LYS A 51 -20.01 -20.81 -9.62
C LYS A 51 -18.76 -20.70 -8.75
N LEU A 52 -17.68 -20.13 -9.26
CA LEU A 52 -16.45 -19.85 -8.48
C LEU A 52 -16.70 -18.82 -7.37
N ALA A 53 -17.58 -17.86 -7.58
CA ALA A 53 -17.96 -16.89 -6.55
C ALA A 53 -18.83 -17.48 -5.44
N GLY A 54 -19.28 -18.73 -5.57
CA GLY A 54 -20.19 -19.38 -4.63
C GLY A 54 -21.61 -18.81 -4.67
N LYS A 55 -22.01 -18.21 -5.81
CA LYS A 55 -23.37 -17.66 -5.97
C LYS A 55 -24.41 -18.73 -5.75
N ARG A 56 -25.32 -18.49 -4.80
CA ARG A 56 -26.59 -19.23 -4.68
C ARG A 56 -27.67 -18.47 -5.44
N LYS A 57 -28.62 -19.19 -6.05
CA LYS A 57 -29.65 -18.64 -6.92
C LYS A 57 -30.58 -17.61 -6.26
N ASP A 58 -30.68 -17.64 -4.96
CA ASP A 58 -31.60 -16.80 -4.16
C ASP A 58 -31.25 -15.30 -4.11
N ILE A 59 -30.12 -14.90 -4.70
CA ILE A 59 -29.65 -13.53 -4.73
C ILE A 59 -29.36 -13.15 -6.18
N ASP A 60 -30.09 -12.21 -6.75
CA ASP A 60 -29.94 -11.68 -8.11
C ASP A 60 -28.60 -10.97 -8.40
N LEU A 61 -27.62 -11.19 -7.53
CA LEU A 61 -26.30 -10.56 -7.52
C LEU A 61 -25.25 -11.52 -8.10
N GLY A 62 -24.88 -11.34 -9.34
CA GLY A 62 -23.82 -12.13 -10.01
C GLY A 62 -23.47 -11.55 -11.36
N PHE A 63 -22.47 -12.16 -12.04
CA PHE A 63 -22.22 -11.84 -13.44
C PHE A 63 -23.47 -12.12 -14.26
N ALA A 64 -23.83 -11.17 -15.13
CA ALA A 64 -25.06 -11.27 -15.90
C ALA A 64 -25.03 -12.49 -16.83
N LEU A 65 -26.02 -13.36 -16.69
CA LEU A 65 -26.26 -14.45 -17.61
C LEU A 65 -27.17 -13.96 -18.74
N GLY A 66 -26.93 -14.40 -19.97
CA GLY A 66 -27.74 -13.97 -21.13
C GLY A 66 -28.29 -15.15 -21.92
N ALA A 67 -29.61 -15.26 -22.00
CA ALA A 67 -30.31 -16.20 -22.88
C ALA A 67 -30.62 -15.61 -24.28
N THR A 68 -30.42 -14.30 -24.48
CA THR A 68 -30.75 -13.58 -25.72
C THR A 68 -29.57 -13.50 -26.70
N ILE A 69 -29.78 -13.11 -27.97
CA ILE A 69 -28.74 -13.01 -29.00
C ILE A 69 -27.69 -11.92 -28.67
N GLN A 70 -28.01 -10.89 -27.92
CA GLN A 70 -27.09 -9.81 -27.56
C GLN A 70 -26.16 -10.19 -26.41
N SER A 71 -24.90 -9.80 -26.53
CA SER A 71 -23.90 -9.94 -25.44
C SER A 71 -24.26 -9.06 -24.28
N LYS A 72 -24.24 -9.62 -23.06
CA LYS A 72 -24.50 -8.85 -21.83
C LYS A 72 -23.22 -8.32 -21.16
N THR A 73 -22.11 -9.03 -21.33
CA THR A 73 -20.82 -8.63 -20.80
C THR A 73 -20.10 -7.80 -21.86
N LYS A 74 -19.82 -6.53 -21.57
CA LYS A 74 -18.95 -5.66 -22.38
C LYS A 74 -17.73 -5.30 -21.54
N GLY A 75 -16.53 -5.37 -22.15
CA GLY A 75 -15.29 -5.13 -21.45
C GLY A 75 -14.90 -6.26 -20.48
N ILE A 76 -14.36 -5.89 -19.32
CA ILE A 76 -13.94 -6.80 -18.26
C ILE A 76 -14.67 -6.45 -16.97
N TRP A 77 -15.40 -7.41 -16.43
CA TRP A 77 -16.10 -7.29 -15.16
C TRP A 77 -15.37 -8.02 -14.06
N MET A 78 -15.38 -7.47 -12.85
CA MET A 78 -14.65 -7.96 -11.69
C MET A 78 -15.58 -8.27 -10.53
N TRP A 79 -15.32 -9.39 -9.86
CA TRP A 79 -15.93 -9.72 -8.59
C TRP A 79 -14.87 -10.18 -7.59
N CYS A 80 -14.73 -9.48 -6.47
CA CYS A 80 -13.81 -9.82 -5.40
C CYS A 80 -14.57 -10.51 -4.27
N VAL A 81 -14.20 -11.76 -3.98
CA VAL A 81 -14.76 -12.57 -2.90
C VAL A 81 -13.63 -13.11 -2.01
N PRO A 82 -13.89 -13.44 -0.73
CA PRO A 82 -12.91 -14.14 0.09
C PRO A 82 -12.49 -15.45 -0.58
N HIS A 83 -11.19 -15.75 -0.58
CA HIS A 83 -10.72 -17.02 -1.15
C HIS A 83 -11.16 -18.18 -0.25
N PRO A 84 -11.85 -19.21 -0.79
CA PRO A 84 -12.46 -20.26 0.05
C PRO A 84 -11.44 -21.11 0.82
N GLU A 85 -10.24 -21.32 0.29
CA GLU A 85 -9.22 -22.18 0.90
C GLU A 85 -7.99 -21.39 1.44
N LYS A 86 -7.64 -20.24 0.84
CA LYS A 86 -6.47 -19.44 1.23
C LYS A 86 -6.87 -18.32 2.17
N ARG A 87 -6.59 -18.49 3.47
CA ARG A 87 -6.86 -17.45 4.47
C ARG A 87 -6.13 -16.15 4.12
N HIS A 88 -6.76 -15.03 4.37
CA HIS A 88 -6.23 -13.67 4.11
C HIS A 88 -5.93 -13.37 2.63
N HIS A 89 -6.51 -14.13 1.70
CA HIS A 89 -6.46 -13.86 0.28
C HIS A 89 -7.83 -13.48 -0.24
N THR A 90 -7.84 -12.62 -1.24
CA THR A 90 -9.03 -12.31 -2.02
C THR A 90 -8.96 -13.05 -3.35
N LEU A 91 -10.01 -13.76 -3.69
CA LEU A 91 -10.23 -14.30 -5.02
C LEU A 91 -10.84 -13.21 -5.90
N VAL A 92 -10.13 -12.79 -6.91
CA VAL A 92 -10.57 -11.81 -7.92
C VAL A 92 -10.97 -12.55 -9.17
N LEU A 93 -12.25 -12.52 -9.49
CA LEU A 93 -12.82 -13.16 -10.69
C LEU A 93 -13.00 -12.09 -11.78
N LEU A 94 -12.44 -12.35 -12.96
CA LEU A 94 -12.53 -11.48 -14.13
C LEU A 94 -13.31 -12.17 -15.23
N ASP A 95 -14.54 -11.69 -15.48
CA ASP A 95 -15.37 -12.13 -16.61
C ASP A 95 -15.17 -11.18 -17.78
N THR A 96 -14.76 -11.71 -18.93
CA THR A 96 -14.50 -10.90 -20.11
C THR A 96 -15.64 -10.98 -21.11
N GLU A 97 -15.79 -9.94 -21.91
CA GLU A 97 -16.66 -10.00 -23.07
C GLU A 97 -16.28 -11.15 -24.01
N GLY A 98 -17.25 -11.65 -24.77
CA GLY A 98 -17.03 -12.74 -25.70
C GLY A 98 -16.18 -12.31 -26.90
N LEU A 99 -15.22 -13.15 -27.28
CA LEU A 99 -14.44 -12.99 -28.50
C LEU A 99 -15.30 -13.30 -29.70
N GLY A 100 -15.07 -12.58 -30.84
CA GLY A 100 -15.76 -12.82 -32.09
C GLY A 100 -17.25 -12.43 -32.07
N ASP A 101 -17.65 -11.48 -31.26
CA ASP A 101 -19.02 -10.96 -31.27
C ASP A 101 -19.28 -10.18 -32.57
N VAL A 102 -20.26 -10.64 -33.34
CA VAL A 102 -20.58 -10.12 -34.68
C VAL A 102 -21.05 -8.64 -34.64
N GLU A 103 -21.62 -8.20 -33.52
CA GLU A 103 -22.08 -6.82 -33.35
C GLU A 103 -20.95 -5.80 -33.22
N LYS A 104 -19.72 -6.25 -32.90
CA LYS A 104 -18.59 -5.35 -32.59
C LYS A 104 -17.74 -4.94 -33.78
N GLY A 105 -17.63 -5.79 -34.79
CA GLY A 105 -16.89 -5.51 -36.04
C GLY A 105 -15.38 -5.27 -35.93
N ASP A 106 -14.79 -5.20 -34.69
CA ASP A 106 -13.39 -4.86 -34.47
C ASP A 106 -12.64 -5.95 -33.67
N SER A 107 -11.77 -6.68 -34.39
CA SER A 107 -10.90 -7.71 -33.79
C SER A 107 -9.76 -7.15 -32.90
N LYS A 108 -9.47 -5.84 -32.98
CA LYS A 108 -8.43 -5.22 -32.16
C LYS A 108 -8.75 -5.25 -30.68
N ASN A 109 -9.99 -4.98 -30.31
CA ASN A 109 -10.41 -4.97 -28.89
C ASN A 109 -10.41 -6.37 -28.30
N ASP A 110 -10.78 -7.39 -29.08
CA ASP A 110 -10.69 -8.78 -28.65
C ASP A 110 -9.24 -9.15 -28.24
N ALA A 111 -8.25 -8.73 -29.05
CA ALA A 111 -6.84 -8.95 -28.76
C ALA A 111 -6.39 -8.25 -27.47
N TRP A 112 -6.83 -7.00 -27.25
CA TRP A 112 -6.46 -6.25 -26.05
C TRP A 112 -7.11 -6.79 -24.77
N ILE A 113 -8.40 -7.19 -24.84
CA ILE A 113 -9.08 -7.81 -23.71
C ILE A 113 -8.45 -9.14 -23.34
N PHE A 114 -8.09 -9.95 -24.35
CA PHE A 114 -7.38 -11.19 -24.15
C PHE A 114 -6.00 -10.95 -23.50
N SER A 115 -5.26 -9.97 -24.00
CA SER A 115 -3.95 -9.57 -23.44
C SER A 115 -4.05 -9.10 -21.99
N LEU A 116 -5.05 -8.27 -21.67
CA LEU A 116 -5.29 -7.84 -20.30
C LEU A 116 -5.63 -9.02 -19.39
N ALA A 117 -6.46 -9.95 -19.84
CA ALA A 117 -6.79 -11.16 -19.08
C ALA A 117 -5.54 -11.99 -18.75
N ILE A 118 -4.60 -12.16 -19.69
CA ILE A 118 -3.31 -12.83 -19.45
C ILE A 118 -2.48 -12.05 -18.41
N LEU A 119 -2.26 -10.76 -18.65
CA LEU A 119 -1.36 -9.94 -17.83
C LEU A 119 -1.85 -9.77 -16.40
N LEU A 120 -3.17 -9.70 -16.20
CA LEU A 120 -3.77 -9.50 -14.90
C LEU A 120 -3.99 -10.78 -14.09
N SER A 121 -4.18 -11.92 -14.74
CA SER A 121 -4.54 -13.17 -14.06
C SER A 121 -3.32 -13.94 -13.52
N SER A 122 -3.57 -14.80 -12.54
CA SER A 122 -2.71 -15.89 -12.10
C SER A 122 -3.18 -17.25 -12.65
N THR A 123 -4.44 -17.33 -13.07
CA THR A 123 -5.01 -18.46 -13.79
C THR A 123 -5.91 -17.94 -14.91
N LEU A 124 -5.63 -18.35 -16.15
CA LEU A 124 -6.42 -18.02 -17.33
C LEU A 124 -7.26 -19.20 -17.71
N VAL A 125 -8.57 -19.03 -17.75
CA VAL A 125 -9.52 -20.05 -18.24
C VAL A 125 -9.91 -19.69 -19.67
N TYR A 126 -9.49 -20.50 -20.63
CA TYR A 126 -9.93 -20.39 -22.02
C TYR A 126 -11.14 -21.28 -22.26
N ASN A 127 -12.27 -20.66 -22.58
CA ASN A 127 -13.55 -21.33 -22.69
C ASN A 127 -13.95 -21.46 -24.16
N SER A 128 -13.89 -22.67 -24.71
CA SER A 128 -14.26 -23.00 -26.07
C SER A 128 -15.47 -23.95 -26.13
N ARG A 129 -15.99 -24.25 -27.30
CA ARG A 129 -17.17 -25.11 -27.48
C ARG A 129 -16.87 -26.31 -28.39
N GLY A 130 -17.45 -27.45 -28.08
CA GLY A 130 -17.39 -28.67 -28.88
C GLY A 130 -16.09 -29.45 -28.68
N THR A 131 -15.06 -29.13 -29.43
CA THR A 131 -13.77 -29.82 -29.43
C THR A 131 -12.61 -28.81 -29.47
N ILE A 132 -11.39 -29.30 -29.17
CA ILE A 132 -10.15 -28.52 -29.39
C ILE A 132 -9.79 -28.71 -30.88
N ASP A 133 -10.37 -27.92 -31.76
CA ASP A 133 -10.08 -27.90 -33.20
C ASP A 133 -9.04 -26.82 -33.56
N ASN A 134 -8.65 -26.77 -34.83
CA ASN A 134 -7.68 -25.78 -35.30
C ASN A 134 -8.18 -24.35 -35.10
N GLN A 135 -9.49 -24.08 -35.29
CA GLN A 135 -10.02 -22.75 -35.10
C GLN A 135 -9.96 -22.31 -33.65
N ALA A 136 -10.24 -23.22 -32.69
CA ALA A 136 -10.11 -22.95 -31.27
C ALA A 136 -8.66 -22.64 -30.89
N VAL A 137 -7.68 -23.31 -31.50
CA VAL A 137 -6.25 -23.01 -31.29
C VAL A 137 -5.83 -21.70 -31.96
N GLU A 138 -6.30 -21.46 -33.21
CA GLU A 138 -6.01 -20.25 -33.98
C GLU A 138 -6.57 -18.99 -33.28
N ASN A 139 -7.73 -19.09 -32.63
CA ASN A 139 -8.27 -18.00 -31.80
C ASN A 139 -7.35 -17.59 -30.66
N LEU A 140 -6.36 -18.40 -30.31
CA LEU A 140 -5.31 -18.08 -29.32
C LEU A 140 -4.08 -17.41 -29.95
N GLN A 141 -4.10 -17.06 -31.25
CA GLN A 141 -2.99 -16.34 -31.90
C GLN A 141 -2.68 -14.99 -31.21
N TYR A 142 -3.66 -14.40 -30.51
CA TYR A 142 -3.43 -13.18 -29.71
C TYR A 142 -2.33 -13.35 -28.65
N VAL A 143 -2.12 -14.57 -28.16
CA VAL A 143 -1.00 -14.89 -27.26
C VAL A 143 0.32 -14.69 -27.98
N SER A 144 0.42 -15.15 -29.25
CA SER A 144 1.61 -14.99 -30.07
C SER A 144 1.90 -13.52 -30.37
N GLU A 145 0.88 -12.76 -30.75
CA GLU A 145 1.03 -11.32 -31.00
C GLU A 145 1.46 -10.55 -29.76
N LEU A 146 0.90 -10.89 -28.59
CA LEU A 146 1.28 -10.29 -27.31
C LEU A 146 2.74 -10.58 -26.98
N THR A 147 3.16 -11.84 -27.10
CA THR A 147 4.51 -12.27 -26.74
C THR A 147 5.58 -11.72 -27.67
N GLU A 148 5.32 -11.66 -28.98
CA GLU A 148 6.21 -11.01 -29.94
C GLU A 148 6.43 -9.53 -29.62
N ARG A 149 5.37 -8.79 -29.29
CA ARG A 149 5.44 -7.37 -28.97
C ARG A 149 6.14 -7.12 -27.63
N ILE A 150 5.95 -7.99 -26.65
CA ILE A 150 6.64 -7.90 -25.36
C ILE A 150 8.14 -8.18 -25.52
N LYS A 151 8.55 -9.16 -26.36
CA LYS A 151 9.96 -9.43 -26.68
C LYS A 151 10.68 -8.23 -27.30
N VAL A 152 10.05 -7.55 -28.25
CA VAL A 152 10.62 -6.37 -28.92
C VAL A 152 10.89 -5.23 -27.93
N ASN A 153 10.00 -5.03 -26.95
CA ASN A 153 10.16 -3.96 -25.96
C ASN A 153 11.21 -4.29 -24.87
N SER A 154 11.44 -5.55 -24.54
CA SER A 154 12.51 -5.95 -23.62
C SER A 154 13.91 -5.84 -24.25
N SER A 155 14.04 -6.05 -25.56
CA SER A 155 15.31 -5.91 -26.28
C SER A 155 15.70 -4.43 -26.53
N SER A 156 14.76 -3.51 -26.57
CA SER A 156 15.06 -2.07 -26.72
C SER A 156 15.52 -1.37 -25.43
N ALA A 157 15.30 -1.98 -24.25
CA ALA A 157 15.76 -1.48 -22.97
C ALA A 157 17.15 -2.01 -22.54
N ALA A 158 17.67 -3.02 -23.23
CA ALA A 158 18.94 -3.69 -22.94
C ALA A 158 20.04 -3.36 -23.96
N SER A 159 20.32 -2.06 -24.21
CA SER A 159 21.50 -1.66 -24.98
C SER A 159 22.70 -1.40 -24.07
N SER A 160 23.07 -2.36 -23.23
CA SER A 160 24.45 -2.45 -22.66
C SER A 160 24.61 -3.75 -21.87
N SER A 161 24.90 -4.85 -22.56
CA SER A 161 25.83 -5.91 -22.17
C SER A 161 25.57 -7.14 -23.04
N ASN A 162 26.55 -7.50 -23.85
CA ASN A 162 26.66 -8.80 -24.48
C ASN A 162 26.78 -9.81 -23.35
N ASP A 163 25.78 -10.65 -23.18
CA ASP A 163 25.85 -12.06 -22.85
C ASP A 163 24.48 -12.54 -22.35
N ASP A 164 24.03 -13.72 -22.81
CA ASP A 164 22.84 -14.46 -22.41
C ASP A 164 21.52 -14.15 -23.14
N GLU A 165 21.44 -14.43 -24.44
CA GLU A 165 20.16 -14.50 -25.19
C GLU A 165 19.23 -15.65 -24.71
N GLU A 166 19.70 -16.65 -23.96
CA GLU A 166 18.87 -17.76 -23.46
C GLU A 166 18.16 -17.44 -22.11
N GLY A 167 18.56 -16.42 -21.38
CA GLY A 167 18.01 -16.08 -20.07
C GLY A 167 16.71 -15.26 -20.11
N GLY A 168 16.46 -14.52 -21.18
CA GLY A 168 15.32 -13.59 -21.27
C GLY A 168 13.95 -14.28 -21.36
N ASP A 169 13.85 -15.32 -22.14
CA ASP A 169 12.59 -16.05 -22.39
C ASP A 169 12.13 -16.84 -21.14
N THR A 170 13.06 -17.43 -20.41
CA THR A 170 12.76 -18.23 -19.21
C THR A 170 12.27 -17.39 -18.03
N GLN A 171 12.75 -16.17 -17.87
CA GLN A 171 12.29 -15.25 -16.81
C GLN A 171 10.87 -14.74 -17.07
N PHE A 172 10.48 -14.56 -18.33
CA PHE A 172 9.17 -14.03 -18.69
C PHE A 172 8.05 -15.07 -18.45
N VAL A 173 8.31 -16.34 -18.70
CA VAL A 173 7.37 -17.47 -18.52
C VAL A 173 6.90 -17.59 -17.04
N GLN A 174 7.72 -17.20 -16.07
CA GLN A 174 7.36 -17.27 -14.66
C GLN A 174 6.17 -16.41 -14.26
N PHE A 175 5.81 -15.40 -15.06
CA PHE A 175 4.71 -14.46 -14.78
C PHE A 175 3.44 -14.76 -15.55
N PHE A 176 3.49 -15.69 -16.50
CA PHE A 176 2.30 -16.13 -17.19
C PHE A 176 1.39 -16.93 -16.26
N PRO A 177 0.07 -16.79 -16.45
CA PRO A 177 -0.89 -17.52 -15.63
C PRO A 177 -0.83 -19.03 -15.89
N ASN A 178 -1.33 -19.82 -14.95
CA ASN A 178 -1.71 -21.20 -15.25
C ASN A 178 -2.80 -21.18 -16.32
N PHE A 179 -2.72 -22.11 -17.25
CA PHE A 179 -3.67 -22.19 -18.35
C PHE A 179 -4.69 -23.32 -18.13
N VAL A 180 -5.95 -23.01 -18.19
CA VAL A 180 -7.04 -23.99 -18.08
C VAL A 180 -7.91 -23.91 -19.32
N TRP A 181 -7.99 -25.00 -20.07
CA TRP A 181 -8.90 -25.10 -21.21
C TRP A 181 -10.22 -25.73 -20.76
N ALA A 182 -11.30 -24.98 -20.82
CA ALA A 182 -12.65 -25.45 -20.56
C ALA A 182 -13.38 -25.69 -21.91
N VAL A 183 -13.50 -26.94 -22.32
CA VAL A 183 -14.24 -27.33 -23.52
C VAL A 183 -15.68 -27.55 -23.14
N ARG A 184 -16.60 -26.76 -23.73
CA ARG A 184 -18.03 -26.81 -23.42
C ARG A 184 -18.78 -27.66 -24.42
N ASP A 185 -19.89 -28.25 -23.99
CA ASP A 185 -20.77 -29.10 -24.81
C ASP A 185 -19.99 -30.23 -25.47
N PHE A 186 -19.04 -30.84 -24.74
CA PHE A 186 -18.23 -31.94 -25.21
C PHE A 186 -19.07 -33.21 -25.27
N THR A 187 -19.13 -33.87 -26.44
CA THR A 187 -19.99 -35.02 -26.70
C THR A 187 -19.22 -36.26 -27.18
N LEU A 188 -17.89 -36.15 -27.30
CA LEU A 188 -17.07 -37.25 -27.81
C LEU A 188 -16.57 -38.17 -26.67
N LEU A 189 -16.17 -39.37 -27.05
CA LEU A 189 -15.40 -40.22 -26.14
C LEU A 189 -13.95 -39.71 -26.08
N LEU A 190 -13.37 -39.71 -24.89
CA LEU A 190 -11.94 -39.41 -24.67
C LEU A 190 -11.11 -40.63 -25.04
N GLU A 191 -10.98 -40.87 -26.36
CA GLU A 191 -10.25 -41.99 -26.93
C GLU A 191 -9.43 -41.51 -28.13
N ILE A 192 -8.16 -41.91 -28.17
CA ILE A 192 -7.19 -41.63 -29.23
C ILE A 192 -6.53 -42.97 -29.63
N ASP A 193 -6.62 -43.30 -30.91
CA ASP A 193 -6.06 -44.56 -31.47
C ASP A 193 -6.50 -45.83 -30.71
N GLY A 194 -7.80 -45.86 -30.27
CA GLY A 194 -8.36 -46.99 -29.53
C GLY A 194 -7.94 -47.09 -28.04
N ARG A 195 -7.34 -46.04 -27.50
CA ARG A 195 -6.92 -45.95 -26.08
C ARG A 195 -7.68 -44.82 -25.37
N ASN A 196 -8.25 -45.12 -24.23
CA ASN A 196 -8.83 -44.08 -23.35
C ASN A 196 -7.72 -43.14 -22.89
N VAL A 197 -7.99 -41.85 -22.99
CA VAL A 197 -7.10 -40.75 -22.57
C VAL A 197 -7.81 -39.83 -21.59
N THR A 198 -7.02 -39.13 -20.79
CA THR A 198 -7.50 -38.06 -19.91
C THR A 198 -7.74 -36.77 -20.69
N GLU A 199 -8.50 -35.84 -20.13
CA GLU A 199 -8.71 -34.51 -20.70
C GLU A 199 -7.37 -33.77 -20.95
N ASP A 200 -6.40 -33.94 -20.06
CA ASP A 200 -5.06 -33.34 -20.19
C ASP A 200 -4.28 -33.95 -21.36
N GLU A 201 -4.32 -35.27 -21.52
CA GLU A 201 -3.71 -35.96 -22.66
C GLU A 201 -4.37 -35.54 -23.97
N TYR A 202 -5.70 -35.34 -23.99
CA TYR A 202 -6.40 -34.80 -25.12
C TYR A 202 -5.93 -33.40 -25.49
N LEU A 203 -5.72 -32.49 -24.47
CA LEU A 203 -5.17 -31.15 -24.69
C LEU A 203 -3.75 -31.23 -25.27
N GLU A 204 -2.87 -32.02 -24.71
CA GLU A 204 -1.48 -32.11 -25.16
C GLU A 204 -1.39 -32.72 -26.59
N HIS A 205 -2.25 -33.69 -26.92
CA HIS A 205 -2.39 -34.23 -28.29
C HIS A 205 -2.85 -33.14 -29.28
N SER A 206 -3.80 -32.30 -28.88
CA SER A 206 -4.28 -31.18 -29.71
C SER A 206 -3.22 -30.09 -29.94
N LEU A 207 -2.22 -30.03 -29.06
CA LEU A 207 -1.08 -29.12 -29.12
C LEU A 207 0.16 -29.75 -29.78
N GLU A 208 0.08 -30.94 -30.34
CA GLU A 208 1.21 -31.57 -31.04
C GLU A 208 1.65 -30.76 -32.25
N LEU A 209 2.97 -30.66 -32.43
CA LEU A 209 3.57 -29.90 -33.52
C LEU A 209 3.76 -30.78 -34.75
N ARG A 210 3.48 -30.22 -35.94
CA ARG A 210 3.74 -30.87 -37.19
C ARG A 210 5.22 -30.76 -37.58
N LYS A 211 5.77 -31.86 -38.05
CA LYS A 211 7.14 -31.91 -38.55
C LYS A 211 7.26 -31.25 -39.92
N GLY A 212 8.34 -30.56 -40.20
CA GLY A 212 8.67 -29.95 -41.50
C GLY A 212 8.63 -28.40 -41.45
N ARG A 213 9.43 -27.78 -42.35
CA ARG A 213 9.68 -26.32 -42.41
C ARG A 213 8.80 -25.56 -43.40
N GLY A 214 7.78 -26.21 -43.94
CA GLY A 214 6.86 -25.55 -44.89
C GLY A 214 6.01 -24.47 -44.22
N LYS A 215 5.70 -23.37 -44.92
CA LYS A 215 4.89 -22.24 -44.42
C LYS A 215 3.59 -22.69 -43.75
N LYS A 216 2.96 -23.75 -44.28
CA LYS A 216 1.71 -24.32 -43.74
C LYS A 216 1.91 -24.94 -42.34
N ASN A 217 3.04 -25.62 -42.12
CA ASN A 217 3.36 -26.20 -40.85
C ASN A 217 3.80 -25.12 -39.82
N LEU A 218 4.52 -24.08 -40.25
CA LEU A 218 4.87 -22.96 -39.42
C LEU A 218 3.62 -22.24 -38.89
N MET A 219 2.66 -21.93 -39.75
CA MET A 219 1.39 -21.30 -39.34
C MET A 219 0.57 -22.19 -38.39
N TYR A 220 0.57 -23.52 -38.62
CA TYR A 220 -0.09 -24.48 -37.74
C TYR A 220 0.58 -24.57 -36.38
N ASN A 221 1.92 -24.54 -36.33
CA ASN A 221 2.70 -24.73 -35.12
C ASN A 221 2.73 -23.47 -34.22
N LEU A 222 2.78 -22.27 -34.82
CA LEU A 222 3.00 -21.03 -34.10
C LEU A 222 2.09 -20.84 -32.86
N PRO A 223 0.75 -20.91 -32.94
CA PRO A 223 -0.10 -20.78 -31.76
C PRO A 223 0.09 -21.92 -30.76
N ARG A 224 0.42 -23.13 -31.24
CA ARG A 224 0.69 -24.30 -30.38
C ARG A 224 1.99 -24.15 -29.59
N GLU A 225 3.04 -23.72 -30.27
CA GLU A 225 4.34 -23.41 -29.63
C GLU A 225 4.19 -22.31 -28.58
N CYS A 226 3.43 -21.26 -28.87
CA CYS A 226 3.16 -20.20 -27.90
C CYS A 226 2.45 -20.72 -26.65
N ILE A 227 1.41 -21.54 -26.80
CA ILE A 227 0.71 -22.11 -25.65
C ILE A 227 1.64 -23.00 -24.82
N ARG A 228 2.44 -23.86 -25.50
CA ARG A 228 3.37 -24.79 -24.82
C ARG A 228 4.51 -24.08 -24.13
N ASN A 229 5.05 -23.02 -24.72
CA ASN A 229 6.24 -22.34 -24.22
C ASN A 229 5.92 -21.29 -23.15
N TYR A 230 4.77 -20.61 -23.25
CA TYR A 230 4.48 -19.48 -22.35
C TYR A 230 3.60 -19.85 -21.16
N PHE A 231 2.78 -20.90 -21.26
CA PHE A 231 1.98 -21.33 -20.10
C PHE A 231 2.66 -22.49 -19.37
N PRO A 232 3.20 -22.25 -18.14
CA PRO A 232 3.99 -23.25 -17.42
C PRO A 232 3.17 -24.46 -16.96
N SER A 233 1.87 -24.27 -16.81
CA SER A 233 0.93 -25.30 -16.39
C SER A 233 -0.32 -25.23 -17.28
N ARG A 234 -0.73 -26.39 -17.80
CA ARG A 234 -1.91 -26.55 -18.65
C ARG A 234 -2.81 -27.63 -18.09
N LYS A 235 -4.10 -27.36 -18.03
CA LYS A 235 -5.14 -28.28 -17.57
C LYS A 235 -6.34 -28.24 -18.50
N CYS A 236 -6.99 -29.36 -18.73
CA CYS A 236 -8.22 -29.42 -19.53
C CYS A 236 -9.40 -29.93 -18.70
N PHE A 237 -10.57 -29.38 -18.99
CA PHE A 237 -11.85 -29.86 -18.49
C PHE A 237 -12.83 -29.98 -19.66
N ALA A 238 -13.35 -31.19 -19.91
CA ALA A 238 -14.36 -31.46 -20.91
C ALA A 238 -15.76 -31.46 -20.27
N PHE A 239 -16.47 -30.37 -20.40
CA PHE A 239 -17.82 -30.21 -19.83
C PHE A 239 -18.85 -30.82 -20.80
N PRO A 240 -19.61 -31.83 -20.39
CA PRO A 240 -20.75 -32.29 -21.18
C PRO A 240 -21.83 -31.20 -21.26
N THR A 241 -22.86 -31.44 -22.07
CA THR A 241 -24.02 -30.53 -22.17
C THR A 241 -24.68 -30.40 -20.79
N PRO A 242 -25.03 -29.20 -20.34
CA PRO A 242 -25.59 -28.98 -19.01
C PRO A 242 -27.00 -29.50 -18.84
N THR A 243 -27.77 -29.60 -19.93
CA THR A 243 -29.17 -30.05 -19.94
C THR A 243 -29.57 -30.57 -21.29
N THR A 244 -30.83 -31.01 -21.45
CA THR A 244 -31.38 -31.45 -22.74
C THR A 244 -31.55 -30.29 -23.72
N PRO A 245 -31.51 -30.52 -25.03
CA PRO A 245 -31.73 -29.46 -26.03
C PRO A 245 -33.00 -28.64 -25.86
N ALA A 246 -34.07 -29.25 -25.37
CA ALA A 246 -35.32 -28.56 -25.09
C ALA A 246 -35.23 -27.52 -23.98
N ASN A 247 -34.38 -27.74 -22.97
CA ASN A 247 -34.21 -26.86 -21.82
C ASN A 247 -33.04 -25.85 -22.01
N MET A 248 -32.23 -26.00 -23.05
CA MET A 248 -31.11 -25.09 -23.29
C MET A 248 -31.50 -23.60 -23.37
N PRO A 249 -32.64 -23.19 -23.98
CA PRO A 249 -33.07 -21.80 -23.99
C PRO A 249 -33.40 -21.22 -22.59
N HIS A 250 -33.67 -22.08 -21.61
CA HIS A 250 -34.04 -21.71 -20.24
C HIS A 250 -32.93 -21.95 -19.23
N LEU A 251 -31.72 -22.18 -19.69
CA LEU A 251 -30.57 -22.55 -18.84
C LEU A 251 -30.23 -21.49 -17.76
N ASP A 252 -30.47 -20.21 -18.05
CA ASP A 252 -30.28 -19.11 -17.11
C ASP A 252 -31.27 -19.12 -15.93
N SER A 253 -32.43 -19.75 -16.11
CA SER A 253 -33.48 -19.85 -15.09
C SER A 253 -33.55 -21.23 -14.40
N MET A 254 -32.76 -22.23 -14.88
CA MET A 254 -32.72 -23.57 -14.30
C MET A 254 -32.02 -23.61 -12.95
N ASP A 255 -32.49 -24.43 -12.01
CA ASP A 255 -31.77 -24.71 -10.78
C ASP A 255 -30.54 -25.58 -11.02
N GLU A 256 -29.51 -25.46 -10.20
CA GLU A 256 -28.31 -26.29 -10.34
C GLU A 256 -28.63 -27.78 -10.17
N ALA A 257 -29.65 -28.10 -9.38
CA ALA A 257 -30.14 -29.47 -9.18
C ALA A 257 -30.73 -30.08 -10.44
N ASP A 258 -31.28 -29.24 -11.35
CA ASP A 258 -31.91 -29.66 -12.61
C ASP A 258 -30.89 -29.84 -13.76
N LEU A 259 -29.63 -29.45 -13.55
CA LEU A 259 -28.55 -29.69 -14.50
C LEU A 259 -28.12 -31.15 -14.47
N CYS A 260 -27.64 -31.67 -15.60
CA CYS A 260 -27.10 -33.01 -15.72
C CYS A 260 -26.03 -33.29 -14.66
N GLU A 261 -26.12 -34.44 -14.02
CA GLU A 261 -25.18 -34.84 -12.94
C GLU A 261 -23.73 -34.88 -13.45
N SER A 262 -23.49 -35.36 -14.64
CA SER A 262 -22.15 -35.37 -15.27
C SER A 262 -21.59 -33.97 -15.43
N PHE A 263 -22.40 -33.01 -15.83
CA PHE A 263 -22.01 -31.61 -15.93
C PHE A 263 -21.65 -31.02 -14.56
N ARG A 264 -22.52 -31.25 -13.56
CA ARG A 264 -22.26 -30.77 -12.19
C ARG A 264 -20.96 -31.33 -11.60
N LYS A 265 -20.70 -32.62 -11.78
CA LYS A 265 -19.45 -33.26 -11.32
C LYS A 265 -18.19 -32.61 -11.92
N VAL A 266 -18.19 -32.32 -13.24
CA VAL A 266 -17.07 -31.65 -13.90
C VAL A 266 -16.95 -30.22 -13.39
N ALA A 267 -18.06 -29.49 -13.24
CA ALA A 267 -18.08 -28.13 -12.74
C ALA A 267 -17.55 -28.02 -11.30
N ASP A 268 -17.89 -28.97 -10.42
CA ASP A 268 -17.40 -29.04 -9.04
C ASP A 268 -15.90 -29.38 -8.99
N THR A 269 -15.45 -30.29 -9.87
CA THR A 269 -14.03 -30.63 -9.99
C THR A 269 -13.21 -29.47 -10.51
N PHE A 270 -13.72 -28.73 -11.50
CA PHE A 270 -13.16 -27.49 -11.99
C PHE A 270 -13.01 -26.43 -10.86
N CYS A 271 -14.08 -26.17 -10.11
CA CYS A 271 -14.02 -25.21 -9.02
C CYS A 271 -12.98 -25.60 -7.96
N ARG A 272 -12.96 -26.88 -7.57
CA ARG A 272 -11.98 -27.40 -6.60
C ARG A 272 -10.55 -27.21 -7.12
N PHE A 273 -10.29 -27.53 -8.39
CA PHE A 273 -8.98 -27.33 -9.02
C PHE A 273 -8.58 -25.85 -8.99
N ILE A 274 -9.48 -24.94 -9.38
CA ILE A 274 -9.20 -23.48 -9.35
C ILE A 274 -8.85 -23.02 -7.93
N PHE A 275 -9.58 -23.44 -6.90
CA PHE A 275 -9.31 -23.03 -5.53
C PHE A 275 -7.98 -23.56 -5.00
N GLN A 276 -7.60 -24.79 -5.37
CA GLN A 276 -6.40 -25.43 -4.87
C GLN A 276 -5.14 -25.00 -5.64
N GLU A 277 -5.21 -24.97 -6.95
CA GLU A 277 -4.04 -24.84 -7.83
C GLU A 277 -3.78 -23.39 -8.29
N SER A 278 -4.77 -22.48 -8.23
CA SER A 278 -4.52 -21.10 -8.60
C SER A 278 -3.57 -20.43 -7.62
N ARG A 279 -2.48 -19.90 -8.15
CA ARG A 279 -1.42 -19.25 -7.36
C ARG A 279 -1.83 -17.82 -6.98
N THR A 280 -1.24 -17.31 -5.92
CA THR A 280 -1.25 -15.85 -5.66
C THR A 280 -0.61 -15.14 -6.85
N LYS A 281 -1.22 -14.06 -7.34
CA LYS A 281 -0.62 -13.26 -8.42
C LYS A 281 0.73 -12.72 -7.97
N THR A 282 1.74 -12.90 -8.81
CA THR A 282 3.09 -12.37 -8.59
C THR A 282 3.52 -11.49 -9.76
N VAL A 283 4.48 -10.60 -9.51
CA VAL A 283 5.20 -9.81 -10.52
C VAL A 283 6.69 -10.16 -10.49
N LYS A 284 7.46 -9.62 -11.44
CA LYS A 284 8.91 -9.88 -11.57
C LYS A 284 9.61 -9.74 -10.20
N GLY A 285 10.43 -10.73 -9.84
CA GLY A 285 11.07 -10.85 -8.53
C GLY A 285 10.26 -11.65 -7.51
N GLY A 286 9.13 -12.29 -7.90
CA GLY A 286 8.32 -13.14 -7.01
C GLY A 286 7.46 -12.38 -6.00
N HIS A 287 7.37 -11.07 -6.13
CA HIS A 287 6.56 -10.25 -5.21
C HIS A 287 5.07 -10.52 -5.39
N LYS A 288 4.40 -10.83 -4.30
CA LYS A 288 2.97 -11.11 -4.27
C LYS A 288 2.16 -9.82 -4.43
N VAL A 289 1.20 -9.85 -5.34
CA VAL A 289 0.34 -8.71 -5.68
C VAL A 289 -0.80 -8.60 -4.67
N THR A 290 -0.99 -7.42 -4.11
CA THR A 290 -2.18 -7.06 -3.33
C THR A 290 -3.27 -6.49 -4.24
N GLY A 291 -4.50 -6.33 -3.73
CA GLY A 291 -5.55 -5.68 -4.50
C GLY A 291 -5.17 -4.26 -4.96
N ARG A 292 -4.50 -3.49 -4.10
CA ARG A 292 -3.99 -2.16 -4.45
C ARG A 292 -3.00 -2.21 -5.62
N MET A 293 -2.04 -3.11 -5.56
CA MET A 293 -1.06 -3.32 -6.63
C MET A 293 -1.75 -3.76 -7.93
N LEU A 294 -2.77 -4.62 -7.84
CA LEU A 294 -3.56 -5.01 -9.00
C LEU A 294 -4.26 -3.80 -9.62
N GLY A 295 -4.84 -2.90 -8.82
CA GLY A 295 -5.45 -1.65 -9.30
C GLY A 295 -4.47 -0.78 -10.09
N HIS A 296 -3.22 -0.64 -9.63
CA HIS A 296 -2.18 0.07 -10.37
C HIS A 296 -1.82 -0.63 -11.69
N LEU A 297 -1.70 -1.97 -11.69
CA LEU A 297 -1.44 -2.74 -12.92
C LEU A 297 -2.53 -2.54 -13.96
N VAL A 298 -3.81 -2.67 -13.55
CA VAL A 298 -4.96 -2.44 -14.46
C VAL A 298 -4.89 -1.05 -15.09
N LYS A 299 -4.71 -0.01 -14.26
CA LYS A 299 -4.64 1.37 -14.74
C LYS A 299 -3.49 1.56 -15.73
N THR A 300 -2.29 1.13 -15.37
CA THR A 300 -1.10 1.28 -16.22
C THR A 300 -1.25 0.54 -17.55
N TYR A 301 -1.77 -0.69 -17.54
CA TYR A 301 -1.92 -1.47 -18.76
C TYR A 301 -2.98 -0.86 -19.70
N VAL A 302 -4.14 -0.47 -19.17
CA VAL A 302 -5.21 0.14 -19.98
C VAL A 302 -4.76 1.49 -20.55
N GLU A 303 -4.11 2.36 -19.76
CA GLU A 303 -3.57 3.63 -20.25
C GLU A 303 -2.49 3.44 -21.32
N THR A 304 -1.67 2.39 -21.23
CA THR A 304 -0.66 2.06 -22.24
C THR A 304 -1.30 1.61 -23.53
N ILE A 305 -2.31 0.75 -23.46
CA ILE A 305 -3.09 0.27 -24.61
C ILE A 305 -3.81 1.43 -25.29
N ALA A 306 -4.45 2.32 -24.53
CA ALA A 306 -5.15 3.49 -25.06
C ALA A 306 -4.21 4.43 -25.86
N LYS A 307 -2.92 4.46 -25.49
CA LYS A 307 -1.88 5.19 -26.24
C LYS A 307 -1.35 4.44 -27.47
N GLY A 308 -1.94 3.30 -27.82
CA GLY A 308 -1.50 2.44 -28.93
C GLY A 308 -0.20 1.69 -28.68
N SER A 309 0.27 1.64 -27.45
CA SER A 309 1.51 0.96 -27.04
C SER A 309 1.21 -0.39 -26.41
N VAL A 310 2.18 -1.31 -26.46
CA VAL A 310 2.06 -2.60 -25.78
C VAL A 310 2.45 -2.44 -24.33
N PRO A 311 1.66 -2.96 -23.38
CA PRO A 311 2.03 -2.95 -21.97
C PRO A 311 3.37 -3.65 -21.72
N CYS A 312 4.33 -2.96 -21.13
CA CYS A 312 5.58 -3.53 -20.65
C CYS A 312 5.43 -3.86 -19.18
N LEU A 313 5.58 -5.13 -18.82
CA LEU A 313 5.44 -5.61 -17.45
C LEU A 313 6.44 -4.94 -16.50
N GLU A 314 7.68 -4.74 -16.95
CA GLU A 314 8.75 -4.14 -16.17
C GLU A 314 8.47 -2.66 -15.85
N ASN A 315 8.07 -1.88 -16.83
CA ASN A 315 7.71 -0.47 -16.63
C ASN A 315 6.51 -0.30 -15.70
N ALA A 316 5.51 -1.18 -15.80
CA ALA A 316 4.37 -1.17 -14.90
C ALA A 316 4.76 -1.51 -13.47
N VAL A 317 5.68 -2.47 -13.28
CA VAL A 317 6.21 -2.85 -11.96
C VAL A 317 7.05 -1.73 -11.36
N LEU A 318 7.90 -1.05 -12.15
CA LEU A 318 8.69 0.09 -11.68
C LEU A 318 7.80 1.29 -11.31
N ALA A 319 6.84 1.63 -12.15
CA ALA A 319 5.88 2.70 -11.84
C ALA A 319 5.07 2.40 -10.56
N MET A 320 4.63 1.16 -10.40
CA MET A 320 3.95 0.70 -9.19
C MET A 320 4.86 0.79 -7.96
N ALA A 321 6.14 0.38 -8.08
CA ALA A 321 7.10 0.46 -6.99
C ALA A 321 7.29 1.92 -6.51
N GLN A 322 7.44 2.86 -7.43
CA GLN A 322 7.54 4.29 -7.08
C GLN A 322 6.31 4.78 -6.32
N ILE A 323 5.10 4.45 -6.78
CA ILE A 323 3.85 4.88 -6.14
C ILE A 323 3.70 4.24 -4.74
N GLU A 324 3.95 2.93 -4.62
CA GLU A 324 3.83 2.24 -3.33
C GLU A 324 4.89 2.68 -2.33
N ASN A 325 6.13 2.93 -2.78
CA ASN A 325 7.21 3.39 -1.91
C ASN A 325 6.99 4.83 -1.44
N GLN A 326 6.52 5.73 -2.33
CA GLN A 326 6.14 7.08 -1.90
C GLN A 326 5.01 7.04 -0.87
N ALA A 327 3.99 6.23 -1.11
CA ALA A 327 2.90 6.08 -0.16
C ALA A 327 3.32 5.37 1.15
N ALA A 328 4.37 4.53 1.12
CA ALA A 328 4.97 3.95 2.31
C ALA A 328 5.71 5.02 3.15
N VAL A 329 6.39 5.97 2.49
CA VAL A 329 7.00 7.14 3.16
C VAL A 329 5.94 7.98 3.85
N ASP A 330 4.86 8.32 3.13
CA ASP A 330 3.77 9.15 3.67
C ASP A 330 3.08 8.46 4.87
N GLU A 331 2.86 7.15 4.79
CA GLU A 331 2.29 6.34 5.87
C GLU A 331 3.23 6.27 7.08
N GLY A 332 4.53 6.02 6.85
CA GLY A 332 5.55 6.04 7.91
C GLY A 332 5.63 7.39 8.61
N GLN A 333 5.65 8.49 7.86
CA GLN A 333 5.60 9.84 8.43
C GLN A 333 4.35 10.07 9.29
N ALA A 334 3.17 9.67 8.81
CA ALA A 334 1.93 9.84 9.57
C ALA A 334 1.93 9.02 10.88
N VAL A 335 2.53 7.82 10.87
CA VAL A 335 2.71 6.99 12.08
C VAL A 335 3.65 7.68 13.06
N TYR A 336 4.79 8.20 12.58
CA TYR A 336 5.76 8.92 13.42
C TYR A 336 5.13 10.15 14.07
N GLN A 337 4.49 11.01 13.28
CA GLN A 337 3.84 12.24 13.77
C GLN A 337 2.82 11.94 14.86
N ARG A 338 1.97 10.92 14.65
CA ARG A 338 0.96 10.51 15.62
C ARG A 338 1.58 10.03 16.94
N GLY A 339 2.67 9.26 16.88
CA GLY A 339 3.39 8.81 18.08
C GLY A 339 4.07 9.96 18.85
N MET A 340 4.50 11.01 18.14
CA MET A 340 5.14 12.18 18.76
C MET A 340 4.14 13.20 19.32
N GLU A 341 2.87 13.22 18.86
CA GLU A 341 1.83 14.12 19.44
C GLU A 341 1.59 13.82 20.94
N GLU A 342 1.78 12.58 21.38
CA GLU A 342 1.63 12.21 22.80
C GLU A 342 2.64 12.96 23.69
N VAL A 343 3.90 13.01 23.30
CA VAL A 343 4.94 13.71 24.08
C VAL A 343 4.86 15.22 23.90
N LYS A 344 4.48 15.69 22.71
CA LYS A 344 4.29 17.12 22.45
C LYS A 344 3.22 17.76 23.35
N ALA A 345 2.16 17.02 23.66
CA ALA A 345 1.12 17.47 24.60
C ALA A 345 1.64 17.67 26.03
N LEU A 346 2.79 17.10 26.37
CA LEU A 346 3.42 17.19 27.70
C LEU A 346 4.50 18.25 27.79
N PHE A 347 4.83 18.98 26.72
CA PHE A 347 5.91 19.97 26.70
C PHE A 347 5.72 21.06 27.78
N PRO A 348 6.79 21.48 28.45
CA PRO A 348 8.18 21.02 28.27
C PRO A 348 8.48 19.72 29.04
N VAL A 349 9.28 18.85 28.42
CA VAL A 349 9.78 17.59 28.99
C VAL A 349 11.30 17.54 28.96
N ASP A 350 11.89 16.58 29.69
CA ASP A 350 13.33 16.33 29.62
C ASP A 350 13.75 15.60 28.34
N MET A 351 15.06 15.60 28.04
CA MET A 351 15.60 14.98 26.83
C MET A 351 15.39 13.46 26.77
N GLY A 352 15.35 12.78 27.91
CA GLY A 352 15.12 11.33 27.99
C GLY A 352 13.72 11.00 27.51
N GLN A 353 12.72 11.71 28.01
CA GLN A 353 11.31 11.49 27.65
C GLN A 353 11.06 11.70 26.16
N ILE A 354 11.55 12.82 25.57
CA ILE A 354 11.35 13.07 24.14
C ILE A 354 12.12 12.07 23.28
N SER A 355 13.33 11.66 23.68
CA SER A 355 14.15 10.66 22.99
C SER A 355 13.49 9.28 23.00
N ASP A 356 12.91 8.85 24.13
CA ASP A 356 12.22 7.57 24.23
C ASP A 356 10.98 7.50 23.34
N HIS A 357 10.23 8.60 23.25
CA HIS A 357 9.10 8.69 22.30
C HIS A 357 9.57 8.70 20.85
N HIS A 358 10.67 9.40 20.55
CA HIS A 358 11.27 9.41 19.23
C HIS A 358 11.66 8.00 18.78
N LEU A 359 12.44 7.26 19.59
CA LEU A 359 12.90 5.92 19.24
C LEU A 359 11.75 4.94 19.01
N ARG A 360 10.71 4.99 19.85
CA ARG A 360 9.52 4.14 19.67
C ARG A 360 8.74 4.49 18.41
N SER A 361 8.53 5.77 18.17
CA SER A 361 7.78 6.26 17.00
C SER A 361 8.54 6.03 15.69
N ASP A 362 9.86 6.19 15.69
CA ASP A 362 10.73 5.87 14.54
C ASP A 362 10.68 4.39 14.18
N HIS A 363 10.77 3.50 15.19
CA HIS A 363 10.65 2.06 14.96
C HIS A 363 9.29 1.68 14.37
N GLN A 364 8.19 2.24 14.89
CA GLN A 364 6.84 1.99 14.37
C GLN A 364 6.66 2.52 12.93
N ALA A 365 7.19 3.70 12.64
CA ALA A 365 7.18 4.29 11.31
C ALA A 365 7.96 3.45 10.30
N THR A 366 9.15 2.99 10.68
CA THR A 366 9.97 2.09 9.85
C THR A 366 9.27 0.76 9.61
N GLN A 367 8.61 0.18 10.62
CA GLN A 367 7.80 -1.03 10.44
C GLN A 367 6.61 -0.81 9.47
N ALA A 368 5.93 0.33 9.57
CA ALA A 368 4.83 0.67 8.67
C ALA A 368 5.33 0.81 7.22
N PHE A 369 6.45 1.50 7.02
CA PHE A 369 7.14 1.59 5.73
C PHE A 369 7.47 0.22 5.15
N MET A 370 8.14 -0.64 5.92
CA MET A 370 8.58 -1.98 5.47
C MET A 370 7.42 -2.91 5.11
N LYS A 371 6.25 -2.76 5.72
CA LYS A 371 5.05 -3.54 5.38
C LYS A 371 4.50 -3.20 4.00
N ARG A 372 4.75 -1.99 3.52
CA ARG A 372 4.19 -1.48 2.27
C ARG A 372 5.23 -1.35 1.18
N SER A 373 6.48 -1.01 1.52
CA SER A 373 7.54 -0.75 0.56
C SER A 373 7.81 -1.97 -0.33
N PHE A 374 8.12 -1.70 -1.59
CA PHE A 374 8.26 -2.69 -2.63
C PHE A 374 9.36 -2.28 -3.60
N LYS A 375 10.38 -3.14 -3.77
CA LYS A 375 11.52 -2.87 -4.68
C LYS A 375 12.26 -1.54 -4.43
N ASP A 376 12.48 -1.15 -3.20
CA ASP A 376 13.36 -0.04 -2.84
C ASP A 376 14.81 -0.55 -2.71
N GLU A 377 15.38 -1.03 -3.83
CA GLU A 377 16.67 -1.73 -3.86
C GLU A 377 17.84 -0.85 -3.39
N ASN A 378 17.78 0.46 -3.68
CA ASN A 378 18.79 1.44 -3.27
C ASN A 378 18.48 2.04 -1.88
N GLY A 379 17.33 1.76 -1.31
CA GLY A 379 16.88 2.34 -0.06
C GLY A 379 16.59 3.85 -0.13
N ASP A 380 16.28 4.37 -1.33
CA ASP A 380 16.11 5.82 -1.52
C ASP A 380 14.85 6.33 -0.82
N PHE A 381 13.77 5.57 -0.82
CA PHE A 381 12.53 5.92 -0.12
C PHE A 381 12.66 5.73 1.41
N LEU A 382 13.40 4.71 1.85
CA LEU A 382 13.72 4.54 3.27
C LEU A 382 14.55 5.72 3.78
N LYS A 383 15.53 6.20 3.01
CA LYS A 383 16.30 7.40 3.32
C LYS A 383 15.42 8.65 3.37
N ALA A 384 14.47 8.78 2.42
CA ALA A 384 13.52 9.89 2.42
C ALA A 384 12.66 9.92 3.69
N LEU A 385 12.19 8.76 4.16
CA LEU A 385 11.49 8.64 5.45
C LEU A 385 12.38 9.08 6.60
N ALA A 386 13.62 8.58 6.68
CA ALA A 386 14.56 8.94 7.74
C ALA A 386 14.84 10.44 7.79
N VAL A 387 15.04 11.09 6.63
CA VAL A 387 15.22 12.56 6.53
C VAL A 387 13.99 13.31 7.03
N ALA A 388 12.80 12.85 6.67
CA ALA A 388 11.56 13.49 7.10
C ALA A 388 11.34 13.35 8.62
N ILE A 389 11.64 12.19 9.19
CA ILE A 389 11.59 11.94 10.65
C ILE A 389 12.59 12.83 11.36
N ALA A 390 13.84 12.89 10.89
CA ALA A 390 14.89 13.71 11.50
C ALA A 390 14.51 15.20 11.52
N LYS A 391 13.93 15.71 10.42
CA LYS A 391 13.45 17.09 10.34
C LYS A 391 12.35 17.35 11.38
N HIS A 392 11.33 16.49 11.41
CA HIS A 392 10.23 16.65 12.36
C HIS A 392 10.69 16.57 13.82
N TYR A 393 11.63 15.68 14.11
CA TYR A 393 12.24 15.58 15.44
C TYR A 393 12.97 16.87 15.84
N ALA A 394 13.78 17.43 14.94
CA ALA A 394 14.46 18.71 15.17
C ALA A 394 13.46 19.85 15.46
N ASP A 395 12.37 19.92 14.71
CA ASP A 395 11.31 20.90 14.93
C ASP A 395 10.64 20.74 16.31
N LEU A 396 10.45 19.50 16.77
CA LEU A 396 9.90 19.22 18.12
C LEU A 396 10.88 19.56 19.24
N LEU A 397 12.17 19.36 19.05
CA LEU A 397 13.19 19.78 20.03
C LEU A 397 13.15 21.30 20.24
N ILE A 398 13.08 22.09 19.16
CA ILE A 398 12.92 23.55 19.23
C ILE A 398 11.64 23.92 19.98
N GLN A 399 10.51 23.29 19.67
CA GLN A 399 9.25 23.57 20.37
C GLN A 399 9.32 23.24 21.86
N ASN A 400 10.00 22.15 22.24
CA ASN A 400 10.21 21.79 23.65
C ASN A 400 11.11 22.79 24.39
N GLU A 401 12.18 23.28 23.74
CA GLU A 401 13.05 24.35 24.26
C GLU A 401 12.27 25.65 24.48
N ASP A 402 11.48 26.09 23.51
CA ASP A 402 10.62 27.28 23.61
C ASP A 402 9.59 27.16 24.74
N ALA A 403 8.99 25.97 24.89
CA ALA A 403 8.06 25.71 25.98
C ALA A 403 8.75 25.76 27.35
N SER A 404 9.97 25.21 27.45
CA SER A 404 10.80 25.26 28.63
C SER A 404 11.17 26.70 29.01
N GLU A 405 11.61 27.49 28.03
CA GLU A 405 11.94 28.91 28.25
C GLU A 405 10.75 29.68 28.79
N LYS A 406 9.60 29.61 28.11
CA LYS A 406 8.37 30.31 28.52
C LYS A 406 7.94 29.94 29.94
N LYS A 407 7.96 28.65 30.27
CA LYS A 407 7.60 28.18 31.63
C LYS A 407 8.58 28.68 32.67
N CYS A 408 9.90 28.62 32.40
CA CYS A 408 10.93 29.05 33.30
C CYS A 408 10.92 30.56 33.56
N VAL A 409 10.77 31.37 32.53
CA VAL A 409 10.64 32.84 32.63
C VAL A 409 9.40 33.22 33.43
N ALA A 410 8.24 32.65 33.12
CA ALA A 410 7.01 32.94 33.87
C ALA A 410 7.12 32.54 35.36
N LEU A 411 7.79 31.42 35.65
CA LEU A 411 8.03 30.97 37.02
C LEU A 411 8.96 31.91 37.78
N LEU A 412 10.06 32.34 37.15
CA LEU A 412 11.00 33.29 37.76
C LEU A 412 10.35 34.66 37.99
N GLU A 413 9.56 35.15 37.06
CA GLU A 413 8.79 36.37 37.22
C GLU A 413 7.84 36.26 38.44
N LYS A 414 7.09 35.16 38.54
CA LYS A 414 6.18 34.89 39.65
C LYS A 414 6.91 34.82 41.01
N LEU A 415 8.01 34.09 41.08
CA LEU A 415 8.76 33.89 42.31
C LEU A 415 9.56 35.13 42.76
N SER A 416 10.00 35.98 41.81
CA SER A 416 10.72 37.21 42.08
C SER A 416 9.84 38.41 42.39
N ALA A 417 8.56 38.38 42.01
CA ALA A 417 7.61 39.47 42.20
C ALA A 417 7.53 39.97 43.67
N PRO A 418 7.51 39.12 44.72
CA PRO A 418 7.52 39.58 46.12
C PRO A 418 8.81 40.35 46.49
N MET A 419 9.97 39.95 45.92
CA MET A 419 11.21 40.65 46.11
C MET A 419 11.21 42.03 45.45
N ALA A 420 10.72 42.09 44.20
CA ALA A 420 10.58 43.34 43.47
C ALA A 420 9.66 44.33 44.19
N GLN A 421 8.58 43.84 44.82
CA GLN A 421 7.71 44.66 45.65
C GLN A 421 8.43 45.19 46.92
N LYS A 422 9.16 44.33 47.61
CA LYS A 422 9.96 44.73 48.80
C LYS A 422 11.06 45.74 48.46
N ILE A 423 11.65 45.70 47.25
CA ILE A 423 12.58 46.72 46.79
C ILE A 423 11.84 48.08 46.64
N LYS A 424 10.66 48.10 46.01
CA LYS A 424 9.87 49.32 45.86
C LYS A 424 9.43 49.93 47.19
N GLU A 425 9.14 49.09 48.17
CA GLU A 425 8.77 49.48 49.53
C GLU A 425 9.99 49.89 50.41
N GLY A 426 11.21 49.78 49.87
CA GLY A 426 12.44 50.17 50.60
C GLY A 426 12.83 49.24 51.72
N ILE A 427 12.29 48.03 51.82
CA ILE A 427 12.54 47.08 52.91
C ILE A 427 14.01 46.68 52.98
N TYR A 428 14.73 46.65 51.88
CA TYR A 428 16.17 46.36 51.83
C TYR A 428 17.04 47.62 51.95
N ALA A 429 16.45 48.82 52.05
CA ALA A 429 17.16 50.07 52.25
C ALA A 429 17.32 50.39 53.76
N THR A 430 17.76 49.38 54.56
CA THR A 430 18.00 49.46 56.01
C THR A 430 19.34 48.81 56.30
N PRO A 431 20.01 49.17 57.44
CA PRO A 431 21.21 48.45 57.90
C PRO A 431 20.92 46.92 58.06
N GLY A 432 21.73 46.07 57.43
CA GLY A 432 21.51 44.60 57.33
C GLY A 432 20.52 44.18 56.22
N GLY A 433 20.01 45.13 55.42
CA GLY A 433 19.04 44.84 54.33
C GLY A 433 19.61 43.97 53.22
N TYR A 434 20.93 43.98 53.00
CA TYR A 434 21.58 43.09 52.04
C TYR A 434 21.52 41.63 52.47
N GLU A 435 21.71 41.31 53.73
CA GLU A 435 21.63 39.92 54.25
C GLU A 435 20.17 39.39 54.09
N LEU A 436 19.20 40.23 54.43
CA LEU A 436 17.78 39.93 54.21
C LEU A 436 17.45 39.71 52.73
N TYR A 437 18.00 40.51 51.80
CA TYR A 437 17.89 40.31 50.36
C TYR A 437 18.47 38.98 49.92
N CYS A 438 19.69 38.64 50.36
CA CYS A 438 20.34 37.37 50.06
C CYS A 438 19.48 36.19 50.54
N SER A 439 18.95 36.22 51.76
CA SER A 439 18.07 35.17 52.27
C SER A 439 16.80 34.95 51.40
N HIS A 440 16.14 36.05 51.02
CA HIS A 440 14.97 35.97 50.14
C HIS A 440 15.32 35.48 48.74
N HIS A 441 16.46 35.91 48.19
CA HIS A 441 16.99 35.48 46.90
C HIS A 441 17.29 33.98 46.89
N ASP A 442 18.02 33.48 47.94
CA ASP A 442 18.35 32.06 48.03
C ASP A 442 17.11 31.19 48.22
N ASN A 443 16.11 31.69 48.96
CA ASN A 443 14.83 31.00 49.07
C ASN A 443 14.07 30.97 47.73
N MET A 444 14.08 32.04 46.94
CA MET A 444 13.48 32.10 45.59
C MET A 444 14.17 31.11 44.65
N VAL A 445 15.51 31.03 44.64
CA VAL A 445 16.29 30.06 43.86
C VAL A 445 15.95 28.63 44.29
N ALA A 446 15.85 28.36 45.59
CA ALA A 446 15.47 27.04 46.09
C ALA A 446 14.06 26.64 45.68
N GLN A 447 13.09 27.56 45.74
CA GLN A 447 11.72 27.33 45.26
C GLN A 447 11.69 27.05 43.74
N TYR A 448 12.44 27.83 42.94
CA TYR A 448 12.54 27.58 41.50
C TYR A 448 13.10 26.20 41.20
N ARG A 449 14.20 25.79 41.87
CA ARG A 449 14.81 24.47 41.68
C ARG A 449 13.90 23.32 42.10
N ALA A 450 13.10 23.52 43.15
CA ALA A 450 12.14 22.52 43.63
C ALA A 450 10.92 22.32 42.73
N GLU A 451 10.60 23.30 41.88
CA GLU A 451 9.49 23.16 40.94
C GLU A 451 9.77 22.07 39.91
N PRO A 452 8.85 21.09 39.69
CA PRO A 452 9.03 20.04 38.70
C PRO A 452 8.75 20.51 37.24
N ASP A 453 9.10 19.67 36.29
CA ASP A 453 8.69 19.75 34.87
C ASP A 453 9.04 21.09 34.19
N LYS A 454 10.21 21.65 34.50
CA LYS A 454 10.70 22.88 33.88
C LYS A 454 11.30 22.68 32.49
N GLY A 455 11.57 21.42 32.10
CA GLY A 455 12.17 21.09 30.81
C GLY A 455 13.67 21.35 30.75
N VAL A 456 14.19 21.35 29.52
CA VAL A 456 15.64 21.27 29.25
C VAL A 456 16.43 22.56 29.52
N ARG A 457 15.78 23.72 29.48
CA ARG A 457 16.48 25.02 29.65
C ARG A 457 16.43 25.57 31.08
N ALA A 458 15.97 24.78 32.07
CA ALA A 458 15.70 25.25 33.41
C ALA A 458 16.91 25.94 34.12
N GLU A 459 18.07 25.35 34.07
CA GLU A 459 19.28 25.94 34.72
C GLU A 459 19.86 27.10 33.90
N GLU A 460 19.83 26.99 32.56
CA GLU A 460 20.30 28.06 31.67
C GLU A 460 19.51 29.37 31.88
N ILE A 461 18.20 29.29 31.94
CA ILE A 461 17.31 30.45 32.14
C ILE A 461 17.48 31.01 33.57
N LEU A 462 17.67 30.15 34.56
CA LEU A 462 17.99 30.60 35.94
C LEU A 462 19.31 31.36 35.97
N GLU A 463 20.37 30.84 35.37
CA GLU A 463 21.66 31.52 35.33
C GLU A 463 21.59 32.86 34.58
N GLN A 464 20.84 32.94 33.49
CA GLN A 464 20.63 34.19 32.79
C GLN A 464 19.90 35.21 33.69
N PHE A 465 18.83 34.80 34.34
CA PHE A 465 18.07 35.64 35.27
C PHE A 465 18.96 36.16 36.43
N LEU A 466 19.78 35.29 37.01
CA LEU A 466 20.69 35.68 38.10
C LEU A 466 21.76 36.68 37.63
N ARG A 467 22.27 36.54 36.39
CA ARG A 467 23.19 37.49 35.77
C ARG A 467 22.53 38.88 35.64
N GLU A 468 21.31 38.93 35.13
CA GLU A 468 20.57 40.18 34.99
C GLU A 468 20.30 40.88 36.34
N LYS A 469 20.05 40.10 37.40
CA LYS A 469 19.83 40.62 38.75
C LYS A 469 21.12 41.03 39.52
N THR A 470 22.30 40.81 38.96
CA THR A 470 23.59 41.14 39.60
C THR A 470 23.72 42.64 39.85
N LEU A 471 23.27 43.49 38.93
CA LEU A 471 23.33 44.97 39.13
C LEU A 471 22.42 45.41 40.28
N GLU A 472 21.23 44.85 40.38
CA GLU A 472 20.28 45.10 41.47
C GLU A 472 20.88 44.68 42.82
N LYS A 473 21.44 43.46 42.91
CA LYS A 473 22.12 42.92 44.09
C LYS A 473 23.27 43.82 44.54
N ASN A 474 24.11 44.27 43.60
CA ASN A 474 25.25 45.18 43.90
C ASN A 474 24.79 46.54 44.37
N SER A 475 23.69 47.09 43.83
CA SER A 475 23.13 48.37 44.26
C SER A 475 22.63 48.30 45.72
N ILE A 476 21.96 47.22 46.10
CA ILE A 476 21.50 46.98 47.47
C ILE A 476 22.68 46.83 48.42
N LEU A 477 23.73 46.10 48.04
CA LEU A 477 24.96 45.97 48.82
C LEU A 477 25.63 47.31 49.09
N GLN A 478 25.72 48.18 48.10
CA GLN A 478 26.31 49.52 48.20
C GLN A 478 25.47 50.41 49.15
N ALA A 479 24.13 50.35 49.00
CA ALA A 479 23.24 51.10 49.90
C ALA A 479 23.36 50.63 51.37
N ASP A 480 23.35 49.33 51.61
CA ASP A 480 23.48 48.76 52.95
C ASP A 480 24.80 49.14 53.60
N LYS A 481 25.94 49.06 52.88
CA LYS A 481 27.27 49.52 53.42
C LYS A 481 27.21 50.94 53.84
N LYS A 482 26.65 51.87 53.06
CA LYS A 482 26.56 53.29 53.43
C LYS A 482 25.65 53.52 54.65
N LEU A 483 24.52 52.82 54.71
CA LEU A 483 23.56 52.94 55.84
C LEU A 483 24.16 52.41 57.14
N THR A 484 24.79 51.24 57.08
CA THR A 484 25.50 50.64 58.27
C THR A 484 26.62 51.47 58.74
N GLU A 485 27.44 52.11 57.83
CA GLU A 485 28.48 53.05 58.24
C GLU A 485 27.91 54.33 58.91
N ASN A 486 26.80 54.85 58.39
CA ASN A 486 26.15 56.00 58.99
C ASN A 486 25.55 55.69 60.34
N GLU A 487 24.92 54.52 60.50
CA GLU A 487 24.38 54.06 61.80
C GLU A 487 25.50 53.94 62.86
N LYS A 488 26.64 53.34 62.50
CA LYS A 488 27.81 53.26 63.36
C LYS A 488 28.35 54.64 63.77
N LYS A 489 28.34 55.60 62.83
CA LYS A 489 28.74 57.00 63.17
C LYS A 489 27.75 57.64 64.09
N ILE A 490 26.48 57.46 63.94
CA ILE A 490 25.42 57.99 64.78
C ILE A 490 25.52 57.40 66.22
N HIS A 491 25.67 56.10 66.36
CA HIS A 491 25.88 55.41 67.63
C HIS A 491 27.17 55.82 68.28
N GLY A 492 28.26 55.95 67.53
CA GLY A 492 29.54 56.48 68.09
C GLY A 492 29.46 57.89 68.58
N MET A 493 28.69 58.79 67.93
CA MET A 493 28.39 60.12 68.35
C MET A 493 27.47 60.12 69.56
N ALA A 494 26.51 59.22 69.68
CA ALA A 494 25.62 59.10 70.84
C ALA A 494 26.40 58.67 72.10
N HIS A 495 27.29 57.66 71.92
CA HIS A 495 28.19 57.25 73.03
C HIS A 495 29.15 58.41 73.49
N SER A 496 29.68 59.17 72.55
CA SER A 496 30.51 60.32 72.88
C SER A 496 29.78 61.47 73.58
N ARG A 497 28.46 61.63 73.27
CA ARG A 497 27.60 62.61 73.95
C ARG A 497 27.18 62.15 75.34
N THR A 498 26.96 60.88 75.61
CA THR A 498 26.68 60.35 76.93
C THR A 498 27.92 60.42 77.86
N TRP A 499 29.13 60.22 77.35
CA TRP A 499 30.37 60.39 78.11
C TRP A 499 30.65 61.87 78.47
N LYS A 500 30.30 62.81 77.59
CA LYS A 500 30.44 64.23 77.89
C LYS A 500 29.39 64.77 78.87
N ARG A 501 28.27 64.07 79.09
CA ARG A 501 27.28 64.42 80.09
C ARG A 501 27.56 63.85 81.50
N SER A 502 28.25 62.76 81.61
CA SER A 502 28.64 62.16 82.89
C SER A 502 29.98 62.69 83.41
N GLY A 503 30.74 63.52 82.69
CA GLY A 503 31.96 64.18 83.09
C GLY A 503 31.85 65.64 83.60
N ALA A 504 30.60 66.11 83.77
CA ALA A 504 30.35 67.46 84.23
C ALA A 504 29.57 67.53 85.57
N VAL A 505 29.81 66.50 86.41
CA VAL A 505 29.42 66.57 87.83
C VAL A 505 30.62 66.04 88.67
N CYS A 506 31.55 66.92 88.94
CA CYS A 506 32.43 66.96 90.06
C CYS A 506 32.93 68.38 90.19
#